data_7448cbe95c015bccb0c4ef707ebe2ab5
#
_entry.id   7448cbe95c015bccb0c4ef707ebe2ab5
#
_cell.length_a   1.000
_cell.length_b   1.000
_cell.length_c   1.000
_cell.angle_alpha   90.00
_cell.angle_beta   90.00
_cell.angle_gamma   90.00
#
_symmetry.space_group_name_H-M   'P 1'
#
loop_
_entity.id
_entity.type
_entity.pdbx_description
1 polymer ?
#
loop_
_entity_poly.entity_id
_entity_poly.type
_entity_poly.pdbx_seq_one_letter_code
_entity_poly.pdbx_strand_id
1 'polypeptide(L)'
;MLSIDRSFTRPARAALYLVLVCLSLPLLALESDRQESLEVSANSTDGTLGDGVTTLRGSVDIRQGTLRITADEAEVKKVNGKVSSVTFRGQPAFLQQEIEEQGLVKASANMIDYQVASGLVTLAGNADVKHPQYQISGELLTYDLNVQHFQGSSDESGNGRIHI
;
A
#
# COMPACT_ATOMS: atom_id res chain seq x y z
N MET A 1 45.77 3.27 -34.36
CA MET A 1 45.64 3.89 -33.03
C MET A 1 44.14 4.02 -32.76
N LEU A 2 43.53 2.96 -32.23
CA LEU A 2 42.08 2.89 -31.97
C LEU A 2 41.84 3.18 -30.48
N SER A 3 41.14 4.26 -30.21
CA SER A 3 40.66 4.61 -28.86
C SER A 3 39.31 3.95 -28.66
N ILE A 4 39.22 2.99 -27.73
CA ILE A 4 37.97 2.35 -27.34
C ILE A 4 37.45 3.11 -26.11
N ASP A 5 36.43 3.93 -26.33
CA ASP A 5 35.71 4.60 -25.28
C ASP A 5 34.69 3.60 -24.66
N ARG A 6 34.95 3.13 -23.45
CA ARG A 6 34.07 2.29 -22.70
C ARG A 6 33.19 3.17 -21.82
N SER A 7 32.05 3.61 -22.35
CA SER A 7 30.99 4.19 -21.53
C SER A 7 30.33 3.08 -20.73
N PHE A 8 30.62 3.04 -19.45
CA PHE A 8 30.06 2.13 -18.46
C PHE A 8 28.66 2.64 -18.06
N THR A 9 27.64 2.23 -18.80
CA THR A 9 26.25 2.52 -18.46
C THR A 9 25.82 1.61 -17.32
N ARG A 10 25.52 2.19 -16.18
CA ARG A 10 25.03 1.53 -14.95
C ARG A 10 23.63 0.94 -15.18
N PRO A 11 23.42 -0.39 -15.03
CA PRO A 11 22.10 -1.02 -15.26
C PRO A 11 21.17 -1.00 -14.04
N ALA A 12 21.42 -0.16 -13.04
CA ALA A 12 20.67 -0.18 -11.78
C ALA A 12 19.26 0.47 -11.83
N ARG A 13 18.92 1.14 -12.95
CA ARG A 13 17.63 1.84 -13.07
C ARG A 13 16.53 1.06 -13.80
N ALA A 14 16.87 0.03 -14.55
CA ALA A 14 15.91 -0.72 -15.37
C ALA A 14 15.10 -1.77 -14.58
N ALA A 15 15.65 -2.32 -13.48
CA ALA A 15 14.97 -3.33 -12.68
C ALA A 15 13.84 -2.74 -11.82
N LEU A 16 13.92 -1.45 -11.48
CA LEU A 16 12.91 -0.76 -10.66
C LEU A 16 11.62 -0.46 -11.44
N TYR A 17 11.72 -0.27 -12.77
CA TYR A 17 10.56 0.05 -13.61
C TYR A 17 9.60 -1.12 -13.82
N LEU A 18 10.03 -2.36 -13.67
CA LEU A 18 9.18 -3.52 -13.96
C LEU A 18 8.23 -3.90 -12.81
N VAL A 19 8.56 -3.51 -11.58
CA VAL A 19 7.65 -3.65 -10.41
C VAL A 19 6.53 -2.60 -10.47
N LEU A 20 6.76 -1.51 -11.20
CA LEU A 20 5.94 -0.31 -11.22
C LEU A 20 4.60 -0.45 -11.97
N VAL A 21 4.51 -1.36 -12.95
CA VAL A 21 3.33 -1.45 -13.85
C VAL A 21 2.14 -2.18 -13.20
N CYS A 22 2.33 -2.83 -12.03
CA CYS A 22 1.32 -3.71 -11.45
C CYS A 22 0.55 -3.13 -10.25
N LEU A 23 0.89 -1.93 -9.78
CA LEU A 23 0.19 -1.30 -8.63
C LEU A 23 -0.90 -0.30 -9.07
N SER A 24 -1.43 -0.40 -10.27
CA SER A 24 -2.70 0.28 -10.62
C SER A 24 -3.84 -0.39 -9.85
N LEU A 25 -3.86 -0.16 -8.53
CA LEU A 25 -4.94 -0.57 -7.67
C LEU A 25 -6.16 0.29 -8.00
N PRO A 26 -7.34 -0.29 -8.28
CA PRO A 26 -8.58 0.47 -8.40
C PRO A 26 -9.10 0.84 -6.99
N LEU A 27 -8.26 1.50 -6.20
CA LEU A 27 -8.72 2.22 -5.04
C LEU A 27 -9.50 3.44 -5.55
N LEU A 28 -10.47 3.92 -4.78
CA LEU A 28 -11.28 5.13 -5.03
C LEU A 28 -10.41 6.42 -5.00
N ALA A 29 -9.23 6.34 -5.61
CA ALA A 29 -8.31 7.44 -5.79
C ALA A 29 -8.92 8.43 -6.76
N LEU A 30 -8.63 9.71 -6.56
CA LEU A 30 -8.83 10.73 -7.57
C LEU A 30 -8.30 10.22 -8.91
N GLU A 31 -9.06 10.38 -9.99
CA GLU A 31 -8.63 9.94 -11.33
C GLU A 31 -7.28 10.54 -11.72
N SER A 32 -6.99 11.76 -11.23
CA SER A 32 -5.70 12.44 -11.35
C SER A 32 -4.56 11.65 -10.69
N ASP A 33 -4.78 11.03 -9.54
CA ASP A 33 -3.73 10.29 -8.81
C ASP A 33 -3.22 9.09 -9.60
N ARG A 34 -4.10 8.44 -10.39
CA ARG A 34 -3.73 7.28 -11.22
C ARG A 34 -2.82 7.64 -12.39
N GLN A 35 -2.78 8.92 -12.79
CA GLN A 35 -1.92 9.43 -13.86
C GLN A 35 -0.57 9.87 -13.32
N GLU A 36 -0.44 10.04 -12.00
CA GLU A 36 0.82 10.40 -11.35
C GLU A 36 1.78 9.20 -11.28
N SER A 37 3.06 9.51 -11.32
CA SER A 37 4.11 8.50 -11.21
C SER A 37 4.07 7.81 -9.84
N LEU A 38 4.11 6.49 -9.84
CA LEU A 38 4.29 5.72 -8.62
C LEU A 38 5.76 5.76 -8.20
N GLU A 39 6.04 6.30 -7.03
CA GLU A 39 7.36 6.32 -6.41
C GLU A 39 7.40 5.29 -5.27
N VAL A 40 8.42 4.46 -5.26
CA VAL A 40 8.64 3.44 -4.23
C VAL A 40 10.06 3.55 -3.72
N SER A 41 10.25 3.69 -2.43
CA SER A 41 11.55 3.63 -1.78
C SER A 41 11.54 2.64 -0.61
N ALA A 42 12.68 1.96 -0.43
CA ALA A 42 12.95 1.05 0.68
C ALA A 42 14.46 0.90 0.84
N ASN A 43 14.92 0.46 2.01
CA ASN A 43 16.34 0.20 2.25
C ASN A 43 16.83 -1.06 1.53
N SER A 44 15.98 -2.07 1.41
CA SER A 44 16.29 -3.31 0.68
C SER A 44 15.06 -3.89 -0.02
N THR A 45 15.31 -4.59 -1.09
CA THR A 45 14.28 -5.31 -1.87
C THR A 45 14.77 -6.73 -2.13
N ASP A 46 13.92 -7.71 -1.85
CA ASP A 46 14.15 -9.13 -2.13
C ASP A 46 12.92 -9.74 -2.79
N GLY A 47 13.09 -10.51 -3.85
CA GLY A 47 11.97 -11.12 -4.54
C GLY A 47 12.24 -11.53 -5.97
N THR A 48 11.17 -11.95 -6.66
CA THR A 48 11.19 -12.39 -8.05
C THR A 48 10.51 -11.38 -8.97
N LEU A 49 10.99 -11.27 -10.21
CA LEU A 49 10.36 -10.42 -11.23
C LEU A 49 9.05 -11.01 -11.77
N GLY A 50 8.83 -12.31 -11.60
CA GLY A 50 7.63 -13.03 -12.04
C GLY A 50 6.63 -13.25 -10.91
N ASP A 51 5.91 -14.38 -11.00
CA ASP A 51 5.01 -14.85 -9.94
C ASP A 51 5.80 -15.15 -8.66
N GLY A 52 5.18 -14.94 -7.53
CA GLY A 52 5.77 -15.11 -6.22
C GLY A 52 5.63 -13.87 -5.34
N VAL A 53 6.54 -13.75 -4.39
CA VAL A 53 6.53 -12.68 -3.39
C VAL A 53 7.74 -11.79 -3.59
N THR A 54 7.50 -10.48 -3.56
CA THR A 54 8.55 -9.45 -3.48
C THR A 54 8.39 -8.71 -2.16
N THR A 55 9.46 -8.64 -1.39
CA THR A 55 9.48 -7.98 -0.08
C THR A 55 10.37 -6.74 -0.13
N LEU A 56 9.83 -5.62 0.32
CA LEU A 56 10.53 -4.36 0.56
C LEU A 56 10.75 -4.23 2.06
N ARG A 57 11.94 -3.87 2.51
CA ARG A 57 12.26 -3.73 3.94
C ARG A 57 12.98 -2.44 4.24
N GLY A 58 12.63 -1.89 5.39
CA GLY A 58 13.23 -0.71 6.01
C GLY A 58 12.82 0.59 5.34
N SER A 59 12.13 1.45 6.10
CA SER A 59 11.70 2.78 5.66
C SER A 59 10.95 2.76 4.33
N VAL A 60 10.01 1.82 4.19
CA VAL A 60 9.18 1.75 2.98
C VAL A 60 8.34 3.01 2.88
N ASP A 61 8.47 3.74 1.76
CA ASP A 61 7.66 4.93 1.44
C ASP A 61 7.16 4.77 0.00
N ILE A 62 5.85 4.74 -0.16
CA ILE A 62 5.17 4.60 -1.45
C ILE A 62 4.29 5.83 -1.66
N ARG A 63 4.39 6.45 -2.83
CA ARG A 63 3.65 7.65 -3.20
C ARG A 63 3.10 7.55 -4.61
N GLN A 64 1.85 7.97 -4.78
CA GLN A 64 1.23 8.18 -6.08
C GLN A 64 0.12 9.24 -5.95
N GLY A 65 0.35 10.44 -6.48
CA GLY A 65 -0.54 11.57 -6.24
C GLY A 65 -0.74 11.85 -4.74
N THR A 66 -1.97 11.79 -4.27
CA THR A 66 -2.32 12.00 -2.85
C THR A 66 -2.13 10.75 -1.99
N LEU A 67 -2.00 9.56 -2.61
CA LEU A 67 -1.70 8.32 -1.90
C LEU A 67 -0.30 8.38 -1.32
N ARG A 68 -0.19 8.10 -0.05
CA ARG A 68 1.07 7.86 0.65
C ARG A 68 0.94 6.68 1.61
N ILE A 69 1.88 5.75 1.52
CA ILE A 69 1.98 4.62 2.44
C ILE A 69 3.38 4.59 3.02
N THR A 70 3.49 4.47 4.34
CA THR A 70 4.76 4.27 5.03
C THR A 70 4.68 3.05 5.92
N ALA A 71 5.74 2.21 5.91
CA ALA A 71 5.81 0.97 6.66
C ALA A 71 7.25 0.57 6.96
N ASP A 72 7.45 -0.39 7.83
CA ASP A 72 8.75 -1.04 8.04
C ASP A 72 9.02 -2.11 6.98
N GLU A 73 7.96 -2.80 6.54
CA GLU A 73 8.01 -3.83 5.52
C GLU A 73 6.76 -3.76 4.63
N ALA A 74 6.94 -4.04 3.34
CA ALA A 74 5.85 -4.30 2.41
C ALA A 74 6.10 -5.60 1.64
N GLU A 75 5.07 -6.42 1.51
CA GLU A 75 5.08 -7.68 0.79
C GLU A 75 4.07 -7.61 -0.36
N VAL A 76 4.53 -7.80 -1.58
CA VAL A 76 3.72 -7.81 -2.80
C VAL A 76 3.69 -9.22 -3.36
N LYS A 77 2.52 -9.83 -3.41
CA LYS A 77 2.30 -11.15 -4.00
C LYS A 77 1.75 -11.03 -5.42
N LYS A 78 2.39 -11.70 -6.36
CA LYS A 78 1.94 -11.81 -7.76
C LYS A 78 1.53 -13.25 -8.08
N VAL A 79 0.46 -13.38 -8.86
CA VAL A 79 -0.05 -14.64 -9.39
C VAL A 79 -0.49 -14.41 -10.84
N ASN A 80 0.00 -15.23 -11.77
CA ASN A 80 -0.26 -15.09 -13.21
C ASN A 80 0.10 -13.68 -13.74
N GLY A 81 1.24 -13.15 -13.31
CA GLY A 81 1.76 -11.84 -13.70
C GLY A 81 1.01 -10.63 -13.12
N LYS A 82 0.00 -10.86 -12.27
CA LYS A 82 -0.81 -9.80 -11.66
C LYS A 82 -0.61 -9.76 -10.14
N VAL A 83 -0.67 -8.57 -9.54
CA VAL A 83 -0.69 -8.42 -8.09
C VAL A 83 -1.97 -9.05 -7.55
N SER A 84 -1.84 -9.98 -6.62
CA SER A 84 -2.97 -10.64 -5.94
C SER A 84 -3.23 -10.04 -4.56
N SER A 85 -2.16 -9.69 -3.82
CA SER A 85 -2.28 -9.00 -2.53
C SER A 85 -1.06 -8.15 -2.25
N VAL A 86 -1.25 -7.16 -1.37
CA VAL A 86 -0.17 -6.33 -0.81
C VAL A 86 -0.38 -6.24 0.70
N THR A 87 0.65 -6.54 1.46
CA THR A 87 0.63 -6.47 2.93
C THR A 87 1.70 -5.49 3.41
N PHE A 88 1.31 -4.52 4.22
CA PHE A 88 2.21 -3.59 4.89
C PHE A 88 2.29 -3.90 6.37
N ARG A 89 3.49 -3.89 6.94
CA ARG A 89 3.74 -4.07 8.38
C ARG A 89 4.56 -2.92 8.92
N GLY A 90 4.19 -2.45 10.12
CA GLY A 90 4.90 -1.36 10.82
C GLY A 90 4.43 -1.24 12.26
N GLN A 91 5.00 -0.25 12.98
CA GLN A 91 4.64 0.03 14.38
C GLN A 91 4.26 1.51 14.60
N PRO A 92 3.18 1.98 13.94
CA PRO A 92 2.32 1.32 12.93
C PRO A 92 2.76 1.57 11.49
N ALA A 93 2.19 0.83 10.55
CA ALA A 93 2.12 1.22 9.15
C ALA A 93 1.04 2.30 8.98
N PHE A 94 1.26 3.26 8.06
CA PHE A 94 0.35 4.36 7.76
C PHE A 94 -0.03 4.36 6.29
N LEU A 95 -1.28 4.71 6.05
CA LEU A 95 -1.82 4.99 4.72
C LEU A 95 -2.60 6.30 4.78
N GLN A 96 -2.43 7.15 3.77
CA GLN A 96 -3.33 8.28 3.54
C GLN A 96 -3.63 8.43 2.06
N GLN A 97 -4.85 8.90 1.77
CA GLN A 97 -5.29 9.19 0.41
C GLN A 97 -6.43 10.19 0.42
N GLU A 98 -6.46 11.09 -0.56
CA GLU A 98 -7.63 11.91 -0.82
C GLU A 98 -8.60 11.13 -1.70
N ILE A 99 -9.85 11.02 -1.25
CA ILE A 99 -10.93 10.31 -1.95
C ILE A 99 -11.91 11.36 -2.46
N GLU A 100 -12.27 11.24 -3.74
CA GLU A 100 -13.20 12.16 -4.37
C GLU A 100 -14.51 12.26 -3.57
N GLU A 101 -14.97 13.50 -3.35
CA GLU A 101 -16.17 13.83 -2.55
C GLU A 101 -16.12 13.45 -1.06
N GLN A 102 -15.14 12.66 -0.63
CA GLN A 102 -15.02 12.21 0.77
C GLN A 102 -13.90 12.92 1.55
N GLY A 103 -12.91 13.48 0.82
CA GLY A 103 -11.77 14.19 1.42
C GLY A 103 -10.64 13.26 1.86
N LEU A 104 -9.76 13.77 2.72
CA LEU A 104 -8.54 13.07 3.13
C LEU A 104 -8.84 11.98 4.16
N VAL A 105 -8.64 10.74 3.77
CA VAL A 105 -8.72 9.56 4.66
C VAL A 105 -7.32 9.16 5.11
N LYS A 106 -7.17 8.85 6.39
CA LYS A 106 -5.93 8.34 6.99
C LYS A 106 -6.22 7.05 7.71
N ALA A 107 -5.36 6.07 7.55
CA ALA A 107 -5.45 4.80 8.25
C ALA A 107 -4.10 4.44 8.87
N SER A 108 -4.12 3.77 10.01
CA SER A 108 -2.94 3.19 10.63
C SER A 108 -3.28 1.86 11.29
N ALA A 109 -2.34 0.91 11.25
CA ALA A 109 -2.44 -0.37 11.93
C ALA A 109 -1.05 -1.02 11.98
N ASN A 110 -0.86 -2.03 12.82
CA ASN A 110 0.39 -2.81 12.80
C ASN A 110 0.53 -3.60 11.49
N MET A 111 -0.61 -4.00 10.91
CA MET A 111 -0.67 -4.65 9.60
C MET A 111 -1.82 -4.07 8.78
N ILE A 112 -1.55 -3.73 7.52
CA ILE A 112 -2.55 -3.35 6.52
C ILE A 112 -2.42 -4.36 5.37
N ASP A 113 -3.46 -5.14 5.11
CA ASP A 113 -3.51 -6.12 4.04
C ASP A 113 -4.57 -5.75 3.01
N TYR A 114 -4.21 -5.78 1.74
CA TYR A 114 -5.11 -5.53 0.63
C TYR A 114 -5.17 -6.72 -0.32
N GLN A 115 -6.36 -7.29 -0.47
CA GLN A 115 -6.66 -8.37 -1.38
C GLN A 115 -7.26 -7.81 -2.67
N VAL A 116 -6.47 -7.79 -3.76
CA VAL A 116 -6.84 -7.09 -5.00
C VAL A 116 -8.09 -7.67 -5.65
N ALA A 117 -8.23 -8.99 -5.69
CA ALA A 117 -9.35 -9.65 -6.38
C ALA A 117 -10.70 -9.42 -5.70
N SER A 118 -10.71 -9.35 -4.37
CA SER A 118 -11.94 -9.13 -3.59
C SER A 118 -12.19 -7.67 -3.26
N GLY A 119 -11.19 -6.79 -3.43
CA GLY A 119 -11.28 -5.40 -2.98
C GLY A 119 -11.31 -5.24 -1.46
N LEU A 120 -10.86 -6.26 -0.72
CA LEU A 120 -10.91 -6.26 0.74
C LEU A 120 -9.64 -5.66 1.32
N VAL A 121 -9.79 -4.67 2.20
CA VAL A 121 -8.71 -4.08 3.00
C VAL A 121 -8.92 -4.49 4.45
N THR A 122 -7.89 -5.09 5.07
CA THR A 122 -7.88 -5.48 6.47
C THR A 122 -6.81 -4.70 7.22
N LEU A 123 -7.18 -4.06 8.32
CA LEU A 123 -6.29 -3.38 9.25
C LEU A 123 -6.30 -4.18 10.56
N ALA A 124 -5.15 -4.63 11.01
CA ALA A 124 -5.03 -5.44 12.22
C ALA A 124 -3.95 -4.91 13.15
N GLY A 125 -4.24 -4.94 14.44
CA GLY A 125 -3.39 -4.44 15.52
C GLY A 125 -3.43 -2.92 15.63
N ASN A 126 -4.12 -2.41 16.63
CA ASN A 126 -4.28 -0.98 16.90
C ASN A 126 -4.77 -0.19 15.66
N ALA A 127 -5.75 -0.75 14.97
CA ALA A 127 -6.31 -0.15 13.77
C ALA A 127 -7.05 1.16 14.09
N ASP A 128 -6.75 2.22 13.32
CA ASP A 128 -7.40 3.53 13.41
C ASP A 128 -7.62 4.07 12.00
N VAL A 129 -8.84 4.47 11.69
CA VAL A 129 -9.23 5.10 10.42
C VAL A 129 -9.86 6.45 10.73
N LYS A 130 -9.29 7.51 10.16
CA LYS A 130 -9.78 8.88 10.27
C LYS A 130 -10.29 9.35 8.92
N HIS A 131 -11.56 9.67 8.90
CA HIS A 131 -12.27 10.30 7.81
C HIS A 131 -12.72 11.71 8.26
N PRO A 132 -12.93 12.71 7.37
CA PRO A 132 -13.40 14.03 7.79
C PRO A 132 -14.69 14.03 8.63
N GLN A 133 -15.56 13.03 8.45
CA GLN A 133 -16.87 12.94 9.11
C GLN A 133 -16.92 11.94 10.28
N TYR A 134 -15.95 11.01 10.38
CA TYR A 134 -15.96 9.96 11.42
C TYR A 134 -14.55 9.45 11.72
N GLN A 135 -14.41 8.82 12.85
CA GLN A 135 -13.22 8.05 13.22
C GLN A 135 -13.63 6.68 13.73
N ILE A 136 -12.96 5.64 13.26
CA ILE A 136 -13.22 4.26 13.67
C ILE A 136 -11.89 3.68 14.16
N SER A 137 -11.89 3.06 15.35
CA SER A 137 -10.73 2.36 15.87
C SER A 137 -11.12 1.00 16.44
N GLY A 138 -10.19 0.05 16.42
CA GLY A 138 -10.40 -1.31 16.91
C GLY A 138 -9.16 -2.17 16.74
N GLU A 139 -9.24 -3.41 17.17
CA GLU A 139 -8.14 -4.37 16.98
C GLU A 139 -8.10 -4.89 15.55
N LEU A 140 -9.27 -5.10 14.95
CA LEU A 140 -9.41 -5.52 13.57
C LEU A 140 -10.52 -4.71 12.89
N LEU A 141 -10.17 -4.06 11.79
CA LEU A 141 -11.11 -3.37 10.90
C LEU A 141 -10.99 -3.96 9.50
N THR A 142 -12.11 -4.20 8.87
CA THR A 142 -12.18 -4.67 7.49
C THR A 142 -13.03 -3.72 6.68
N TYR A 143 -12.57 -3.35 5.49
CA TYR A 143 -13.28 -2.48 4.57
C TYR A 143 -13.36 -3.13 3.20
N ASP A 144 -14.57 -3.30 2.69
CA ASP A 144 -14.82 -3.77 1.32
C ASP A 144 -15.00 -2.56 0.41
N LEU A 145 -14.05 -2.40 -0.52
CA LEU A 145 -14.02 -1.31 -1.49
C LEU A 145 -15.17 -1.36 -2.52
N ASN A 146 -15.69 -2.57 -2.80
CA ASN A 146 -16.72 -2.73 -3.84
C ASN A 146 -18.10 -2.29 -3.35
N VAL A 147 -18.40 -2.54 -2.07
CA VAL A 147 -19.70 -2.21 -1.47
C VAL A 147 -19.60 -1.07 -0.44
N GLN A 148 -18.39 -0.51 -0.25
CA GLN A 148 -18.12 0.58 0.69
C GLN A 148 -18.61 0.27 2.11
N HIS A 149 -18.34 -0.97 2.57
CA HIS A 149 -18.82 -1.47 3.86
C HIS A 149 -17.69 -1.68 4.84
N PHE A 150 -17.83 -1.10 6.04
CA PHE A 150 -16.95 -1.33 7.18
C PHE A 150 -17.50 -2.41 8.10
N GLN A 151 -16.60 -3.28 8.56
CA GLN A 151 -16.84 -4.20 9.65
C GLN A 151 -15.66 -4.12 10.62
N GLY A 152 -15.95 -3.95 11.91
CA GLY A 152 -14.95 -3.87 12.96
C GLY A 152 -15.20 -4.89 14.05
N SER A 153 -14.14 -5.43 14.65
CA SER A 153 -14.19 -6.15 15.90
C SER A 153 -13.24 -5.51 16.90
N SER A 154 -13.69 -5.41 18.15
CA SER A 154 -12.86 -5.05 19.30
C SER A 154 -12.18 -6.31 19.83
N ASP A 155 -11.11 -6.12 20.60
CA ASP A 155 -10.57 -7.18 21.46
C ASP A 155 -11.56 -7.57 22.58
N GLU A 156 -11.23 -8.60 23.35
CA GLU A 156 -12.03 -9.03 24.51
C GLU A 156 -12.20 -7.93 25.58
N SER A 157 -11.41 -6.87 25.53
CA SER A 157 -11.51 -5.69 26.41
C SER A 157 -12.47 -4.60 25.93
N GLY A 158 -13.09 -4.77 24.77
CA GLY A 158 -14.15 -3.87 24.28
C GLY A 158 -13.68 -2.51 23.75
N ASN A 159 -12.42 -2.40 23.31
CA ASN A 159 -11.78 -1.15 22.87
C ASN A 159 -12.12 -0.68 21.44
N GLY A 160 -13.18 -1.20 20.83
CA GLY A 160 -13.68 -0.65 19.55
C GLY A 160 -14.47 0.64 19.81
N ARG A 161 -14.09 1.76 19.16
CA ARG A 161 -14.79 3.04 19.27
C ARG A 161 -15.13 3.59 17.89
N ILE A 162 -16.38 4.04 17.75
CA ILE A 162 -16.83 4.80 16.59
C ILE A 162 -17.23 6.18 17.11
N HIS A 163 -16.60 7.22 16.57
CA HIS A 163 -16.98 8.62 16.77
C HIS A 163 -17.50 9.17 15.45
N ILE A 164 -18.70 9.72 15.50
CA ILE A 164 -19.40 10.36 14.38
C ILE A 164 -19.46 11.86 14.65
#